data_1b725fb16683e8d5b7a810658e4924c1
#
_entry.id   1b725fb16683e8d5b7a810658e4924c1
#
_cell.length_a   1.000
_cell.length_b   1.000
_cell.length_c   1.000
_cell.angle_alpha   90.00
_cell.angle_beta   90.00
_cell.angle_gamma   90.00
#
_symmetry.space_group_name_H-M   'P 1'
#
loop_
_entity.id
_entity.type
_entity.pdbx_description
1 polymer ?
#
loop_
_entity_poly.entity_id
_entity_poly.type
_entity_poly.pdbx_seq_one_letter_code
_entity_poly.pdbx_strand_id
1 'polypeptide(L)'
;MSVLTPQHAHYMIITLELPGADPRNAGVLLEDPATDRLWVRLRRDWEEFAPEEAEVLGAIEYDLAAKARELGAKELLRYLEDTLSNVLAVTDQGKILVDDFERALGRLYREHVQSTVRPFITHLPRYSLAVAAGKFLENREVEEEAWEEAPSDLRLTRELFVARIQGRSMEPKIPDGSLCVFRQGVTGSRQGRLVLVEQLGGGANDRYTVKRYASEKIQREDGTWSHDKITLIPLNPEFESWTLDPEEEKFRIVAEFVRVLD
;
A
#
# COMPACT_ATOMS: atom_id res chain seq x y z
N MET A 1 23.34 -7.47 4.82
CA MET A 1 22.01 -8.12 4.75
C MET A 1 21.72 -8.67 6.13
N SER A 2 20.81 -8.04 6.87
CA SER A 2 20.31 -8.63 8.13
C SER A 2 19.39 -9.77 7.73
N VAL A 3 19.81 -11.00 7.99
CA VAL A 3 18.93 -12.17 7.83
C VAL A 3 17.91 -12.03 8.96
N LEU A 4 16.67 -11.65 8.61
CA LEU A 4 15.56 -11.67 9.55
C LEU A 4 15.35 -13.11 9.97
N THR A 5 15.54 -13.39 11.25
CA THR A 5 15.29 -14.72 11.80
C THR A 5 13.80 -14.90 11.94
N PRO A 6 13.19 -15.95 11.37
CA PRO A 6 11.77 -16.20 11.52
C PRO A 6 11.38 -16.30 13.00
N GLN A 7 10.30 -15.63 13.35
CA GLN A 7 9.75 -15.58 14.71
C GLN A 7 8.47 -16.42 14.79
N HIS A 8 8.23 -17.03 15.94
CA HIS A 8 6.97 -17.71 16.21
C HIS A 8 5.87 -16.68 16.45
N ALA A 9 4.77 -16.84 15.75
CA ALA A 9 3.58 -16.03 15.92
C ALA A 9 2.34 -16.92 16.06
N HIS A 10 1.29 -16.38 16.65
CA HIS A 10 -0.01 -17.02 16.72
C HIS A 10 -1.03 -16.21 15.94
N TYR A 11 -1.92 -16.87 15.22
CA TYR A 11 -3.01 -16.18 14.52
C TYR A 11 -4.35 -16.79 14.90
N MET A 12 -5.37 -15.96 14.86
CA MET A 12 -6.77 -16.33 15.08
C MET A 12 -7.61 -15.63 14.02
N ILE A 13 -8.73 -16.25 13.66
CA ILE A 13 -9.70 -15.66 12.75
C ILE A 13 -10.86 -15.10 13.57
N ILE A 14 -11.24 -13.88 13.29
CA ILE A 14 -12.48 -13.31 13.79
C ILE A 14 -13.58 -13.72 12.83
N THR A 15 -14.64 -14.33 13.36
CA THR A 15 -15.86 -14.68 12.63
C THR A 15 -17.01 -13.78 13.05
N LEU A 16 -17.89 -13.47 12.10
CA LEU A 16 -19.16 -12.80 12.34
C LEU A 16 -20.26 -13.86 12.36
N GLU A 17 -21.00 -13.93 13.44
CA GLU A 17 -22.11 -14.85 13.69
C GLU A 17 -23.41 -14.05 13.79
N LEU A 18 -24.14 -13.93 12.69
CA LEU A 18 -25.43 -13.25 12.65
C LEU A 18 -26.58 -14.25 12.84
N PRO A 19 -27.67 -13.87 13.50
CA PRO A 19 -28.83 -14.71 13.65
C PRO A 19 -29.38 -15.16 12.29
N GLY A 20 -29.48 -16.50 12.12
CA GLY A 20 -30.03 -17.08 10.89
C GLY A 20 -29.07 -17.10 9.66
N ALA A 21 -27.80 -16.76 9.83
CA ALA A 21 -26.74 -16.87 8.82
C ALA A 21 -25.62 -17.79 9.28
N ASP A 22 -24.92 -18.41 8.33
CA ASP A 22 -23.71 -19.17 8.64
C ASP A 22 -22.59 -18.23 9.09
N PRO A 23 -21.72 -18.66 10.03
CA PRO A 23 -20.54 -17.89 10.44
C PRO A 23 -19.65 -17.56 9.24
N ARG A 24 -19.21 -16.29 9.15
CA ARG A 24 -18.36 -15.81 8.07
C ARG A 24 -17.11 -15.14 8.62
N ASN A 25 -15.96 -15.39 7.99
CA ASN A 25 -14.71 -14.80 8.42
C ASN A 25 -14.73 -13.27 8.20
N ALA A 26 -14.43 -12.53 9.26
CA ALA A 26 -14.54 -11.09 9.36
C ALA A 26 -13.17 -10.41 9.53
N GLY A 27 -12.15 -11.13 10.00
CA GLY A 27 -10.83 -10.56 10.20
C GLY A 27 -9.80 -11.55 10.68
N VAL A 28 -8.59 -11.06 10.88
CA VAL A 28 -7.43 -11.79 11.39
C VAL A 28 -6.80 -11.02 12.55
N LEU A 29 -6.46 -11.75 13.60
CA LEU A 29 -5.58 -11.33 14.68
C LEU A 29 -4.24 -12.06 14.53
N LEU A 30 -3.12 -11.36 14.68
CA LEU A 30 -1.78 -11.94 14.65
C LEU A 30 -1.01 -11.47 15.90
N GLU A 31 -0.65 -12.42 16.75
CA GLU A 31 0.06 -12.17 18.02
C GLU A 31 1.55 -12.47 17.88
N ASP A 32 2.38 -11.58 18.40
CA ASP A 32 3.76 -11.87 18.75
C ASP A 32 3.84 -12.21 20.25
N PRO A 33 3.98 -13.48 20.62
CA PRO A 33 4.02 -13.87 22.03
C PRO A 33 5.32 -13.44 22.73
N ALA A 34 6.37 -13.07 21.97
CA ALA A 34 7.66 -12.65 22.54
C ALA A 34 7.63 -11.18 23.01
N THR A 35 6.88 -10.32 22.30
CA THR A 35 6.79 -8.89 22.61
C THR A 35 5.42 -8.46 23.13
N ASP A 36 4.48 -9.39 23.27
CA ASP A 36 3.08 -9.16 23.69
C ASP A 36 2.37 -8.12 22.81
N ARG A 37 2.62 -8.17 21.51
CA ARG A 37 2.01 -7.27 20.50
C ARG A 37 0.98 -8.00 19.68
N LEU A 38 -0.07 -7.28 19.32
CA LEU A 38 -1.15 -7.76 18.46
C LEU A 38 -1.31 -6.86 17.24
N TRP A 39 -1.39 -7.48 16.07
CA TRP A 39 -1.81 -6.87 14.82
C TRP A 39 -3.22 -7.33 14.49
N VAL A 40 -4.03 -6.40 14.03
CA VAL A 40 -5.45 -6.61 13.74
C VAL A 40 -5.73 -6.17 12.31
N ARG A 41 -6.47 -6.99 11.57
CA ARG A 41 -6.99 -6.62 10.26
C ARG A 41 -8.38 -7.17 10.07
N LEU A 42 -9.36 -6.27 9.91
CA LEU A 42 -10.75 -6.62 9.69
C LEU A 42 -11.20 -6.27 8.28
N ARG A 43 -12.38 -6.76 7.90
CA ARG A 43 -13.09 -6.33 6.69
C ARG A 43 -13.41 -4.84 6.77
N ARG A 44 -13.59 -4.22 5.60
CA ARG A 44 -13.98 -2.80 5.49
C ARG A 44 -15.24 -2.61 4.67
N ASP A 45 -15.71 -3.68 4.04
CA ASP A 45 -16.93 -3.72 3.24
C ASP A 45 -18.16 -4.07 4.11
N TRP A 46 -18.23 -3.52 5.32
CA TRP A 46 -19.27 -3.85 6.31
C TRP A 46 -20.68 -3.54 5.83
N GLU A 47 -20.87 -2.44 5.08
CA GLU A 47 -22.17 -2.06 4.51
C GLU A 47 -22.76 -3.13 3.57
N GLU A 48 -21.89 -3.92 2.95
CA GLU A 48 -22.26 -5.00 2.04
C GLU A 48 -22.29 -6.36 2.73
N PHE A 49 -21.39 -6.52 3.70
CA PHE A 49 -21.18 -7.76 4.44
C PHE A 49 -22.16 -7.94 5.61
N ALA A 50 -22.45 -6.87 6.36
CA ALA A 50 -23.35 -6.82 7.51
C ALA A 50 -23.97 -5.41 7.62
N PRO A 51 -24.95 -5.06 6.76
CA PRO A 51 -25.48 -3.71 6.64
C PRO A 51 -26.05 -3.12 7.94
N GLU A 52 -26.71 -3.93 8.74
CA GLU A 52 -27.36 -3.49 9.99
C GLU A 52 -26.33 -3.18 11.08
N GLU A 53 -25.17 -3.85 11.07
CA GLU A 53 -24.09 -3.71 12.04
C GLU A 53 -22.92 -2.87 11.53
N ALA A 54 -22.96 -2.38 10.31
CA ALA A 54 -21.82 -1.77 9.61
C ALA A 54 -21.20 -0.59 10.34
N GLU A 55 -22.01 0.27 10.96
CA GLU A 55 -21.54 1.42 11.73
C GLU A 55 -20.71 1.00 12.95
N VAL A 56 -21.18 0.01 13.69
CA VAL A 56 -20.50 -0.51 14.88
C VAL A 56 -19.25 -1.30 14.50
N LEU A 57 -19.36 -2.19 13.50
CA LEU A 57 -18.25 -3.02 13.03
C LEU A 57 -17.12 -2.19 12.40
N GLY A 58 -17.45 -1.07 11.77
CA GLY A 58 -16.47 -0.17 11.16
C GLY A 58 -15.50 0.49 12.14
N ALA A 59 -15.88 0.63 13.41
CA ALA A 59 -15.03 1.20 14.46
C ALA A 59 -14.16 0.15 15.17
N ILE A 60 -14.53 -1.14 15.11
CA ILE A 60 -13.91 -2.21 15.92
C ILE A 60 -12.41 -2.38 15.62
N GLU A 61 -11.95 -2.29 14.37
CA GLU A 61 -10.53 -2.45 14.04
C GLU A 61 -9.67 -1.43 14.79
N TYR A 62 -10.11 -0.18 14.81
CA TYR A 62 -9.40 0.88 15.52
C TYR A 62 -9.43 0.66 17.03
N ASP A 63 -10.57 0.28 17.57
CA ASP A 63 -10.76 0.05 19.02
C ASP A 63 -9.93 -1.15 19.50
N LEU A 64 -9.91 -2.25 18.75
CA LEU A 64 -9.07 -3.41 19.06
C LEU A 64 -7.59 -3.07 19.02
N ALA A 65 -7.15 -2.34 18.01
CA ALA A 65 -5.76 -1.91 17.90
C ALA A 65 -5.35 -0.93 19.00
N ALA A 66 -6.25 -0.07 19.45
CA ALA A 66 -6.03 0.82 20.59
C ALA A 66 -5.95 0.05 21.91
N LYS A 67 -6.89 -0.85 22.16
CA LYS A 67 -6.89 -1.71 23.36
C LYS A 67 -5.67 -2.65 23.40
N ALA A 68 -5.24 -3.19 22.25
CA ALA A 68 -4.03 -4.01 22.18
C ALA A 68 -2.77 -3.27 22.64
N ARG A 69 -2.69 -1.97 22.32
CA ARG A 69 -1.57 -1.12 22.75
C ARG A 69 -1.62 -0.80 24.25
N GLU A 70 -2.81 -0.72 24.83
CA GLU A 70 -3.02 -0.42 26.24
C GLU A 70 -2.82 -1.64 27.15
N LEU A 71 -3.41 -2.78 26.77
CA LEU A 71 -3.50 -3.98 27.61
C LEU A 71 -2.41 -5.02 27.30
N GLY A 72 -1.82 -4.96 26.09
CA GLY A 72 -1.03 -6.05 25.52
C GLY A 72 -1.90 -7.11 24.83
N ALA A 73 -1.27 -7.97 24.05
CA ALA A 73 -1.98 -8.99 23.25
C ALA A 73 -2.70 -10.02 24.13
N LYS A 74 -2.01 -10.55 25.13
CA LYS A 74 -2.54 -11.59 26.03
C LYS A 74 -3.81 -11.17 26.76
N GLU A 75 -3.77 -9.98 27.36
CA GLU A 75 -4.89 -9.50 28.15
C GLU A 75 -6.07 -9.14 27.26
N LEU A 76 -5.81 -8.56 26.09
CA LEU A 76 -6.86 -8.30 25.11
C LEU A 76 -7.49 -9.60 24.61
N LEU A 77 -6.72 -10.62 24.26
CA LEU A 77 -7.28 -11.89 23.79
C LEU A 77 -8.16 -12.54 24.85
N ARG A 78 -7.73 -12.54 26.12
CA ARG A 78 -8.58 -13.00 27.23
C ARG A 78 -9.87 -12.18 27.35
N TYR A 79 -9.77 -10.87 27.26
CA TYR A 79 -10.91 -9.98 27.28
C TYR A 79 -11.89 -10.30 26.14
N LEU A 80 -11.38 -10.60 24.94
CA LEU A 80 -12.22 -10.98 23.80
C LEU A 80 -12.91 -12.31 24.00
N GLU A 81 -12.22 -13.34 24.52
CA GLU A 81 -12.81 -14.63 24.85
C GLU A 81 -13.96 -14.50 25.85
N ASP A 82 -13.81 -13.61 26.84
CA ASP A 82 -14.82 -13.38 27.89
C ASP A 82 -15.97 -12.45 27.44
N THR A 83 -15.74 -11.58 26.47
CA THR A 83 -16.64 -10.45 26.17
C THR A 83 -17.28 -10.54 24.78
N LEU A 84 -16.64 -11.21 23.81
CA LEU A 84 -17.23 -11.42 22.50
C LEU A 84 -18.38 -12.41 22.61
N SER A 85 -19.59 -11.87 22.73
CA SER A 85 -20.80 -12.65 22.78
C SER A 85 -21.72 -12.35 21.61
N ASN A 86 -22.19 -13.37 20.94
CA ASN A 86 -23.32 -13.41 20.01
C ASN A 86 -23.14 -12.84 18.60
N VAL A 87 -22.16 -11.97 18.32
CA VAL A 87 -21.98 -11.38 16.98
C VAL A 87 -20.58 -11.64 16.43
N LEU A 88 -19.56 -11.52 17.27
CA LEU A 88 -18.18 -11.83 16.89
C LEU A 88 -17.64 -12.98 17.74
N ALA A 89 -16.97 -13.91 17.12
CA ALA A 89 -16.24 -14.98 17.77
C ALA A 89 -14.78 -15.03 17.29
N VAL A 90 -13.92 -15.63 18.09
CA VAL A 90 -12.51 -15.85 17.76
C VAL A 90 -12.25 -17.34 17.66
N THR A 91 -11.59 -17.78 16.58
CA THR A 91 -11.26 -19.19 16.39
C THR A 91 -10.12 -19.63 17.31
N ASP A 92 -9.90 -20.95 17.36
CA ASP A 92 -8.71 -21.52 17.98
C ASP A 92 -7.43 -20.94 17.37
N GLN A 93 -6.39 -20.89 18.19
CA GLN A 93 -5.10 -20.32 17.86
C GLN A 93 -4.32 -21.21 16.89
N GLY A 94 -3.97 -20.67 15.72
CA GLY A 94 -3.03 -21.25 14.78
C GLY A 94 -1.60 -20.77 15.04
N LYS A 95 -0.58 -21.60 14.71
CA LYS A 95 0.83 -21.26 14.85
C LYS A 95 1.48 -21.06 13.48
N ILE A 96 2.32 -20.04 13.36
CA ILE A 96 2.99 -19.68 12.10
C ILE A 96 4.41 -19.14 12.40
N LEU A 97 5.31 -19.27 11.42
CA LEU A 97 6.60 -18.58 11.43
C LEU A 97 6.50 -17.32 10.55
N VAL A 98 6.96 -16.19 11.06
CA VAL A 98 6.89 -14.90 10.38
C VAL A 98 8.25 -14.22 10.35
N ASP A 99 8.56 -13.60 9.22
CA ASP A 99 9.73 -12.73 9.05
C ASP A 99 9.33 -11.25 9.26
N ASP A 100 8.08 -10.94 8.88
CA ASP A 100 7.48 -9.61 8.95
C ASP A 100 5.99 -9.76 9.30
N PHE A 101 5.57 -9.16 10.41
CA PHE A 101 4.21 -9.31 10.94
C PHE A 101 3.16 -8.65 10.06
N GLU A 102 3.42 -7.46 9.50
CA GLU A 102 2.48 -6.77 8.61
C GLU A 102 2.24 -7.58 7.34
N ARG A 103 3.31 -8.09 6.75
CA ARG A 103 3.26 -8.93 5.56
C ARG A 103 2.55 -10.26 5.82
N ALA A 104 2.82 -10.88 6.97
CA ALA A 104 2.17 -12.12 7.40
C ALA A 104 0.67 -11.91 7.64
N LEU A 105 0.29 -10.81 8.32
CA LEU A 105 -1.10 -10.43 8.53
C LEU A 105 -1.85 -10.26 7.21
N GLY A 106 -1.25 -9.54 6.26
CA GLY A 106 -1.82 -9.36 4.93
C GLY A 106 -2.02 -10.68 4.16
N ARG A 107 -1.07 -11.63 4.29
CA ARG A 107 -1.19 -12.96 3.70
C ARG A 107 -2.33 -13.77 4.32
N LEU A 108 -2.38 -13.85 5.65
CA LEU A 108 -3.43 -14.55 6.39
C LEU A 108 -4.82 -13.98 6.09
N TYR A 109 -4.92 -12.66 6.01
CA TYR A 109 -6.17 -12.00 5.66
C TYR A 109 -6.66 -12.42 4.26
N ARG A 110 -5.80 -12.41 3.24
CA ARG A 110 -6.15 -12.86 1.89
C ARG A 110 -6.52 -14.35 1.84
N GLU A 111 -5.90 -15.16 2.68
CA GLU A 111 -6.13 -16.62 2.73
C GLU A 111 -7.47 -16.96 3.40
N HIS A 112 -7.80 -16.28 4.49
CA HIS A 112 -8.93 -16.66 5.34
C HIS A 112 -10.15 -15.73 5.21
N VAL A 113 -9.96 -14.48 4.81
CA VAL A 113 -11.04 -13.50 4.74
C VAL A 113 -11.33 -13.12 3.29
N GLN A 114 -12.51 -13.47 2.80
CA GLN A 114 -12.97 -13.00 1.49
C GLN A 114 -13.45 -11.55 1.63
N SER A 115 -12.76 -10.62 1.01
CA SER A 115 -13.18 -9.23 0.92
C SER A 115 -13.79 -8.94 -0.44
N THR A 116 -14.88 -8.19 -0.48
CA THR A 116 -15.44 -7.69 -1.73
C THR A 116 -14.58 -6.54 -2.24
N VAL A 117 -14.22 -6.57 -3.54
CA VAL A 117 -13.50 -5.47 -4.18
C VAL A 117 -14.44 -4.27 -4.28
N ARG A 118 -14.07 -3.16 -3.64
CA ARG A 118 -14.79 -1.87 -3.73
C ARG A 118 -13.85 -0.82 -4.32
N PRO A 119 -13.96 -0.56 -5.65
CA PRO A 119 -13.10 0.37 -6.36
C PRO A 119 -13.07 1.75 -5.71
N PHE A 120 -11.87 2.25 -5.39
CA PHE A 120 -11.62 3.57 -4.77
C PHE A 120 -12.30 3.82 -3.41
N ILE A 121 -12.80 2.76 -2.77
CA ILE A 121 -13.31 2.79 -1.39
C ILE A 121 -12.39 1.98 -0.49
N THR A 122 -12.13 0.72 -0.87
CA THR A 122 -11.19 -0.16 -0.15
C THR A 122 -10.05 -0.66 -1.02
N HIS A 123 -10.16 -0.53 -2.36
CA HIS A 123 -9.18 -1.05 -3.31
C HIS A 123 -8.75 0.01 -4.31
N LEU A 124 -7.49 -0.10 -4.74
CA LEU A 124 -6.91 0.69 -5.83
C LEU A 124 -6.63 -0.23 -7.03
N PRO A 125 -6.80 0.28 -8.25
CA PRO A 125 -6.48 -0.48 -9.45
C PRO A 125 -4.97 -0.69 -9.56
N ARG A 126 -4.55 -1.90 -9.91
CA ARG A 126 -3.17 -2.21 -10.26
C ARG A 126 -3.01 -2.21 -11.77
N TYR A 127 -1.97 -1.51 -12.22
CA TYR A 127 -1.55 -1.48 -13.62
C TYR A 127 -0.09 -1.90 -13.75
N SER A 128 0.29 -2.48 -14.89
CA SER A 128 1.70 -2.48 -15.28
C SER A 128 2.18 -1.05 -15.54
N LEU A 129 3.47 -0.80 -15.43
CA LEU A 129 4.02 0.55 -15.65
C LEU A 129 3.75 1.05 -17.07
N ALA A 130 3.78 0.15 -18.06
CA ALA A 130 3.48 0.48 -19.46
C ALA A 130 2.01 0.89 -19.65
N VAL A 131 1.08 0.17 -19.01
CA VAL A 131 -0.34 0.46 -19.04
C VAL A 131 -0.65 1.77 -18.33
N ALA A 132 -0.03 2.01 -17.16
CA ALA A 132 -0.18 3.26 -16.43
C ALA A 132 0.30 4.47 -17.25
N ALA A 133 1.46 4.38 -17.90
CA ALA A 133 1.96 5.44 -18.78
C ALA A 133 1.02 5.70 -19.97
N GLY A 134 0.56 4.65 -20.65
CA GLY A 134 -0.41 4.78 -21.76
C GLY A 134 -1.73 5.41 -21.31
N LYS A 135 -2.28 4.98 -20.16
CA LYS A 135 -3.52 5.53 -19.61
C LYS A 135 -3.39 7.02 -19.25
N PHE A 136 -2.34 7.39 -18.53
CA PHE A 136 -2.25 8.72 -17.94
C PHE A 136 -1.58 9.77 -18.83
N LEU A 137 -0.72 9.36 -19.74
CA LEU A 137 -0.04 10.29 -20.67
C LEU A 137 -0.76 10.38 -22.03
N GLU A 138 -1.42 9.32 -22.47
CA GLU A 138 -2.03 9.23 -23.79
C GLU A 138 -3.56 9.12 -23.70
N ASN A 139 -4.12 9.18 -22.49
CA ASN A 139 -5.57 9.11 -22.21
C ASN A 139 -6.25 7.88 -22.84
N ARG A 140 -5.56 6.74 -22.80
CA ARG A 140 -6.10 5.47 -23.31
C ARG A 140 -7.04 4.84 -22.29
N GLU A 141 -8.14 4.31 -22.73
CA GLU A 141 -8.95 3.40 -21.91
C GLU A 141 -8.24 2.06 -21.81
N VAL A 142 -7.95 1.63 -20.60
CA VAL A 142 -7.27 0.36 -20.29
C VAL A 142 -7.93 -0.28 -19.08
N GLU A 143 -7.97 -1.59 -19.09
CA GLU A 143 -8.41 -2.39 -17.94
C GLU A 143 -7.28 -2.54 -16.92
N GLU A 144 -7.65 -2.62 -15.67
CA GLU A 144 -6.76 -2.94 -14.58
C GLU A 144 -6.38 -4.44 -14.60
N GLU A 145 -5.12 -4.75 -14.24
CA GLU A 145 -4.66 -6.13 -14.09
C GLU A 145 -5.24 -6.79 -12.83
N ALA A 146 -5.46 -6.01 -11.78
CA ALA A 146 -6.01 -6.46 -10.51
C ALA A 146 -6.46 -5.25 -9.69
N TRP A 147 -7.13 -5.53 -8.56
CA TRP A 147 -7.46 -4.58 -7.52
C TRP A 147 -6.70 -4.93 -6.24
N GLU A 148 -5.94 -3.99 -5.70
CA GLU A 148 -5.16 -4.17 -4.48
C GLU A 148 -5.85 -3.46 -3.31
N GLU A 149 -5.98 -4.14 -2.19
CA GLU A 149 -6.54 -3.55 -0.99
C GLU A 149 -5.63 -2.44 -0.47
N ALA A 150 -6.22 -1.29 -0.22
CA ALA A 150 -5.49 -0.13 0.25
C ALA A 150 -5.46 -0.06 1.79
N PRO A 151 -4.39 0.48 2.40
CA PRO A 151 -4.34 0.74 3.83
C PRO A 151 -5.45 1.69 4.28
N SER A 152 -5.97 1.49 5.51
CA SER A 152 -7.09 2.29 6.03
C SER A 152 -6.77 3.76 6.25
N ASP A 153 -5.49 4.09 6.46
CA ASP A 153 -5.00 5.45 6.65
C ASP A 153 -4.86 6.23 5.33
N LEU A 154 -5.05 5.57 4.18
CA LEU A 154 -4.93 6.19 2.87
C LEU A 154 -6.30 6.64 2.35
N ARG A 155 -6.47 7.96 2.18
CA ARG A 155 -7.66 8.48 1.50
C ARG A 155 -7.61 8.14 0.01
N LEU A 156 -8.51 7.26 -0.44
CA LEU A 156 -8.56 6.80 -1.82
C LEU A 156 -9.22 7.85 -2.72
N THR A 157 -8.62 8.06 -3.88
CA THR A 157 -9.15 8.90 -4.96
C THR A 157 -8.91 8.23 -6.30
N ARG A 158 -9.60 8.67 -7.35
CA ARG A 158 -9.46 8.08 -8.70
C ARG A 158 -8.12 8.37 -9.37
N GLU A 159 -7.34 9.29 -8.83
CA GLU A 159 -5.98 9.59 -9.27
C GLU A 159 -4.95 8.59 -8.72
N LEU A 160 -5.32 7.76 -7.73
CA LEU A 160 -4.42 6.78 -7.15
C LEU A 160 -4.48 5.45 -7.91
N PHE A 161 -3.33 4.85 -8.06
CA PHE A 161 -3.18 3.51 -8.62
C PHE A 161 -1.98 2.79 -8.01
N VAL A 162 -1.91 1.49 -8.20
CA VAL A 162 -0.82 0.63 -7.74
C VAL A 162 -0.01 0.14 -8.95
N ALA A 163 1.30 0.12 -8.80
CA ALA A 163 2.19 -0.54 -9.76
C ALA A 163 3.36 -1.20 -9.04
N ARG A 164 3.88 -2.30 -9.62
CA ARG A 164 5.07 -2.97 -9.11
C ARG A 164 6.33 -2.30 -9.64
N ILE A 165 7.23 -1.95 -8.72
CA ILE A 165 8.53 -1.36 -9.06
C ILE A 165 9.59 -2.43 -9.04
N GLN A 166 10.43 -2.44 -10.07
CA GLN A 166 11.62 -3.29 -10.16
C GLN A 166 12.88 -2.43 -10.15
N GLY A 167 13.92 -2.95 -9.52
CA GLY A 167 15.22 -2.30 -9.44
C GLY A 167 15.52 -1.68 -8.07
N ARG A 168 16.80 -1.59 -7.76
CA ARG A 168 17.34 -1.25 -6.44
C ARG A 168 17.69 0.23 -6.27
N SER A 169 17.46 1.05 -7.29
CA SER A 169 17.92 2.46 -7.30
C SER A 169 17.26 3.36 -6.25
N MET A 170 16.16 2.91 -5.64
CA MET A 170 15.42 3.65 -4.62
C MET A 170 15.49 3.00 -3.22
N GLU A 171 16.29 1.95 -3.06
CA GLU A 171 16.56 1.35 -1.75
C GLU A 171 17.27 2.33 -0.82
N PRO A 172 17.03 2.25 0.50
CA PRO A 172 16.15 1.28 1.18
C PRO A 172 14.68 1.71 1.20
N LYS A 173 14.31 2.90 0.70
CA LYS A 173 12.95 3.44 0.83
C LYS A 173 11.91 2.68 0.01
N ILE A 174 12.29 2.23 -1.19
CA ILE A 174 11.47 1.40 -2.05
C ILE A 174 12.30 0.16 -2.38
N PRO A 175 12.05 -0.98 -1.69
CA PRO A 175 12.70 -2.24 -2.00
C PRO A 175 12.38 -2.74 -3.40
N ASP A 176 13.30 -3.51 -3.99
CA ASP A 176 13.06 -4.17 -5.28
C ASP A 176 11.82 -5.08 -5.22
N GLY A 177 10.98 -5.03 -6.23
CA GLY A 177 9.77 -5.84 -6.34
C GLY A 177 8.56 -5.31 -5.57
N SER A 178 8.68 -4.17 -4.85
CA SER A 178 7.59 -3.61 -4.05
C SER A 178 6.38 -3.19 -4.89
N LEU A 179 5.18 -3.40 -4.34
CA LEU A 179 3.96 -2.75 -4.79
C LEU A 179 3.92 -1.33 -4.23
N CYS A 180 3.76 -0.35 -5.10
CA CYS A 180 3.78 1.06 -4.74
C CYS A 180 2.51 1.76 -5.17
N VAL A 181 2.01 2.65 -4.31
CA VAL A 181 0.93 3.57 -4.64
C VAL A 181 1.49 4.80 -5.31
N PHE A 182 0.88 5.19 -6.40
CA PHE A 182 1.20 6.38 -7.18
C PHE A 182 -0.03 7.27 -7.34
N ARG A 183 0.20 8.57 -7.54
CA ARG A 183 -0.82 9.56 -7.89
C ARG A 183 -0.52 10.13 -9.27
N GLN A 184 -1.49 10.04 -10.16
CA GLN A 184 -1.44 10.75 -11.45
C GLN A 184 -1.67 12.26 -11.30
N GLY A 185 -1.36 13.03 -12.33
CA GLY A 185 -1.69 14.45 -12.37
C GLY A 185 -0.91 15.28 -11.35
N VAL A 186 0.42 15.13 -11.32
CA VAL A 186 1.28 15.89 -10.40
C VAL A 186 1.08 17.40 -10.60
N THR A 187 0.43 18.05 -9.64
CA THR A 187 0.20 19.49 -9.63
C THR A 187 1.21 20.21 -8.73
N GLY A 188 1.58 21.44 -9.10
CA GLY A 188 2.51 22.26 -8.33
C GLY A 188 3.97 21.87 -8.48
N SER A 189 4.81 22.23 -7.49
CA SER A 189 6.24 21.98 -7.53
C SER A 189 6.54 20.48 -7.35
N ARG A 190 7.38 19.94 -8.23
CA ARG A 190 7.89 18.56 -8.14
C ARG A 190 9.20 18.46 -7.37
N GLN A 191 9.76 19.59 -6.95
CA GLN A 191 11.05 19.64 -6.26
C GLN A 191 11.08 18.75 -5.02
N GLY A 192 12.05 17.82 -4.98
CA GLY A 192 12.24 16.87 -3.89
C GLY A 192 11.27 15.67 -3.87
N ARG A 193 10.25 15.66 -4.73
CA ARG A 193 9.29 14.55 -4.80
C ARG A 193 9.88 13.32 -5.49
N LEU A 194 9.39 12.15 -5.11
CA LEU A 194 9.67 10.92 -5.83
C LEU A 194 8.66 10.78 -6.96
N VAL A 195 9.15 10.62 -8.17
CA VAL A 195 8.31 10.56 -9.38
C VAL A 195 8.59 9.29 -10.17
N LEU A 196 7.53 8.72 -10.72
CA LEU A 196 7.61 7.68 -11.75
C LEU A 196 7.90 8.36 -13.08
N VAL A 197 8.97 7.94 -13.71
CA VAL A 197 9.49 8.51 -14.96
C VAL A 197 9.50 7.44 -16.04
N GLU A 198 9.06 7.80 -17.23
CA GLU A 198 9.23 7.02 -18.46
C GLU A 198 10.40 7.58 -19.26
N GLN A 199 11.35 6.73 -19.63
CA GLN A 199 12.44 7.04 -20.55
C GLN A 199 12.04 6.64 -21.97
N LEU A 200 11.94 7.61 -22.85
CA LEU A 200 11.62 7.38 -24.27
C LEU A 200 12.86 6.84 -24.99
N GLY A 201 12.73 5.68 -25.66
CA GLY A 201 13.84 5.02 -26.35
C GLY A 201 14.71 4.11 -25.47
N GLY A 202 14.38 3.95 -24.19
CA GLY A 202 15.00 2.95 -23.32
C GLY A 202 14.57 1.51 -23.66
N GLY A 203 15.38 0.52 -23.25
CA GLY A 203 15.02 -0.89 -23.35
C GLY A 203 13.75 -1.22 -22.51
N ALA A 204 13.10 -2.33 -22.82
CA ALA A 204 11.83 -2.69 -22.16
C ALA A 204 11.92 -2.73 -20.62
N ASN A 205 13.06 -3.15 -20.06
CA ASN A 205 13.28 -3.27 -18.62
C ASN A 205 13.70 -1.95 -17.95
N ASP A 206 14.23 -0.97 -18.70
CA ASP A 206 14.75 0.29 -18.16
C ASP A 206 13.85 1.48 -18.50
N ARG A 207 12.72 1.21 -19.16
CA ARG A 207 11.83 2.26 -19.66
C ARG A 207 11.16 3.04 -18.53
N TYR A 208 10.87 2.39 -17.40
CA TYR A 208 10.18 3.00 -16.28
C TYR A 208 11.02 2.94 -15.01
N THR A 209 11.14 4.05 -14.30
CA THR A 209 11.91 4.12 -13.06
C THR A 209 11.33 5.15 -12.11
N VAL A 210 11.59 4.96 -10.82
CA VAL A 210 11.30 5.98 -9.80
C VAL A 210 12.58 6.71 -9.45
N LYS A 211 12.52 8.04 -9.35
CA LYS A 211 13.63 8.89 -8.96
C LYS A 211 13.13 10.09 -8.14
N ARG A 212 14.03 10.68 -7.37
CA ARG A 212 13.78 11.97 -6.74
C ARG A 212 14.02 13.08 -7.77
N TYR A 213 13.02 13.91 -7.99
CA TYR A 213 13.08 15.03 -8.92
C TYR A 213 13.74 16.23 -8.27
N ALA A 214 14.72 16.80 -8.96
CA ALA A 214 15.29 18.10 -8.65
C ALA A 214 15.37 18.93 -9.93
N SER A 215 15.16 20.24 -9.84
CA SER A 215 15.31 21.15 -10.97
C SER A 215 15.87 22.49 -10.53
N GLU A 216 16.70 23.04 -11.39
CA GLU A 216 17.16 24.42 -11.32
C GLU A 216 16.34 25.26 -12.29
N LYS A 217 15.97 26.47 -11.88
CA LYS A 217 15.22 27.41 -12.72
C LYS A 217 16.05 28.66 -12.96
N ILE A 218 16.00 29.13 -14.18
CA ILE A 218 16.56 30.44 -14.57
C ILE A 218 15.44 31.36 -15.01
N GLN A 219 15.65 32.65 -14.80
CA GLN A 219 14.78 33.66 -15.35
C GLN A 219 15.34 34.06 -16.73
N ARG A 220 14.52 33.96 -17.77
CA ARG A 220 14.86 34.37 -19.12
C ARG A 220 14.82 35.90 -19.22
N GLU A 221 15.43 36.43 -20.30
CA GLU A 221 15.48 37.88 -20.56
C GLU A 221 14.09 38.52 -20.70
N ASP A 222 13.08 37.76 -21.09
CA ASP A 222 11.68 38.17 -21.19
C ASP A 222 10.95 38.18 -19.85
N GLY A 223 11.63 37.85 -18.72
CA GLY A 223 11.08 37.78 -17.38
C GLY A 223 10.38 36.47 -17.05
N THR A 224 10.26 35.54 -17.99
CA THR A 224 9.67 34.23 -17.74
C THR A 224 10.65 33.26 -17.04
N TRP A 225 10.11 32.33 -16.24
CA TRP A 225 10.91 31.28 -15.61
C TRP A 225 10.89 30.02 -16.45
N SER A 226 12.07 29.46 -16.72
CA SER A 226 12.21 28.14 -17.36
C SER A 226 13.07 27.22 -16.50
N HIS A 227 12.92 25.91 -16.71
CA HIS A 227 13.87 24.95 -16.14
C HIS A 227 15.16 25.02 -16.97
N ASP A 228 16.29 25.22 -16.30
CA ASP A 228 17.61 25.15 -16.91
C ASP A 228 18.13 23.72 -16.90
N LYS A 229 17.91 23.03 -15.79
CA LYS A 229 18.42 21.69 -15.56
C LYS A 229 17.43 20.87 -14.74
N ILE A 230 17.17 19.64 -15.17
CA ILE A 230 16.42 18.66 -14.42
C ILE A 230 17.37 17.53 -14.02
N THR A 231 17.35 17.14 -12.77
CA THR A 231 18.15 16.03 -12.25
C THR A 231 17.23 14.98 -11.63
N LEU A 232 17.37 13.74 -12.07
CA LEU A 232 16.69 12.58 -11.52
C LEU A 232 17.67 11.81 -10.64
N ILE A 233 17.42 11.84 -9.32
CA ILE A 233 18.37 11.40 -8.31
C ILE A 233 17.89 10.08 -7.72
N PRO A 234 18.66 8.98 -7.78
CA PRO A 234 18.39 7.75 -7.04
C PRO A 234 18.55 8.00 -5.54
N LEU A 235 17.87 7.22 -4.70
CA LEU A 235 18.08 7.23 -3.25
C LEU A 235 19.22 6.30 -2.83
N ASN A 236 19.46 5.23 -3.61
CA ASN A 236 20.57 4.33 -3.40
C ASN A 236 21.85 4.95 -4.00
N PRO A 237 22.91 5.22 -3.19
CA PRO A 237 24.12 5.87 -3.64
C PRO A 237 24.98 5.01 -4.59
N GLU A 238 24.67 3.73 -4.77
CA GLU A 238 25.32 2.86 -5.77
C GLU A 238 24.93 3.21 -7.21
N PHE A 239 23.91 4.04 -7.40
CA PHE A 239 23.38 4.42 -8.70
C PHE A 239 23.64 5.89 -9.01
N GLU A 240 23.91 6.18 -10.27
CA GLU A 240 24.21 7.54 -10.74
C GLU A 240 22.92 8.37 -10.95
N SER A 241 23.05 9.67 -10.72
CA SER A 241 22.01 10.64 -11.04
C SER A 241 21.98 10.95 -12.53
N TRP A 242 20.79 11.15 -13.09
CA TRP A 242 20.62 11.52 -14.48
C TRP A 242 20.35 13.02 -14.59
N THR A 243 21.18 13.72 -15.35
CA THR A 243 20.92 15.11 -15.72
C THR A 243 20.24 15.13 -17.07
N LEU A 244 19.12 15.82 -17.13
CA LEU A 244 18.26 15.94 -18.29
C LEU A 244 18.28 17.36 -18.81
N ASP A 245 18.36 17.50 -20.12
CA ASP A 245 18.07 18.75 -20.81
C ASP A 245 16.53 18.89 -20.88
N PRO A 246 15.95 19.99 -20.36
CA PRO A 246 14.50 20.21 -20.43
C PRO A 246 13.95 20.32 -21.86
N GLU A 247 14.79 20.64 -22.83
CA GLU A 247 14.42 20.77 -24.24
C GLU A 247 14.46 19.43 -25.00
N GLU A 248 15.08 18.39 -24.40
CA GLU A 248 15.09 17.04 -24.94
C GLU A 248 13.89 16.25 -24.43
N GLU A 249 12.93 15.92 -25.29
CA GLU A 249 11.77 15.07 -24.98
C GLU A 249 12.15 13.59 -24.78
N LYS A 250 13.17 13.31 -23.97
CA LYS A 250 13.62 11.94 -23.69
C LYS A 250 12.93 11.31 -22.48
N PHE A 251 12.24 12.10 -21.69
CA PHE A 251 11.64 11.65 -20.45
C PHE A 251 10.25 12.26 -20.23
N ARG A 252 9.36 11.46 -19.67
CA ARG A 252 8.03 11.93 -19.24
C ARG A 252 7.78 11.56 -17.80
N ILE A 253 7.21 12.46 -17.00
CA ILE A 253 6.77 12.17 -15.63
C ILE A 253 5.37 11.59 -15.72
N VAL A 254 5.22 10.34 -15.29
CA VAL A 254 3.95 9.59 -15.32
C VAL A 254 3.11 9.89 -14.09
N ALA A 255 3.72 9.82 -12.89
CA ALA A 255 3.02 9.93 -11.63
C ALA A 255 3.95 10.32 -10.47
N GLU A 256 3.38 10.71 -9.34
CA GLU A 256 4.08 10.92 -8.08
C GLU A 256 3.95 9.67 -7.21
N PHE A 257 5.06 9.24 -6.60
CA PHE A 257 5.07 8.17 -5.60
C PHE A 257 4.41 8.66 -4.31
N VAL A 258 3.53 7.85 -3.74
CA VAL A 258 2.84 8.13 -2.48
C VAL A 258 3.45 7.30 -1.35
N ARG A 259 3.44 5.98 -1.48
CA ARG A 259 3.99 5.06 -0.49
C ARG A 259 4.21 3.66 -1.06
N VAL A 260 4.94 2.84 -0.34
CA VAL A 260 4.96 1.38 -0.54
C VAL A 260 3.68 0.80 0.05
N LEU A 261 3.07 -0.16 -0.61
CA LEU A 261 1.81 -0.77 -0.22
C LEU A 261 1.99 -1.95 0.73
N ASP A 262 3.09 -2.69 0.60
CA ASP A 262 3.45 -3.92 1.34
C ASP A 262 4.42 -3.65 2.50
#